data_8a701efb08a89e5b520a9be0e3f62e28
#
_entry.id   8a701efb08a89e5b520a9be0e3f62e28
#
_cell.length_a   1.000
_cell.length_b   1.000
_cell.length_c   1.000
_cell.angle_alpha   90.00
_cell.angle_beta   90.00
_cell.angle_gamma   90.00
#
_symmetry.space_group_name_H-M   'P 1'
#
loop_
_entity.id
_entity.type
_entity.pdbx_description
1 polymer ?
#
loop_
_entity_poly.entity_id
_entity_poly.type
_entity_poly.pdbx_seq_one_letter_code
_entity_poly.pdbx_strand_id
1 'polypeptide(L)'
;MILAPLAAAALLVSVAIAPNAPNPGESPTLSMHQKSAAMQPLMRSATECIARAVSADPRFGGSNADLGDLIVDSMPRCAVQVRMMIEAYDRYFGDGEGEAFFMGPYLDLLPGAVSKWVRDTVR
;
A
#
# COMPACT_ATOMS: atom_id res chain seq x y z
N MET A 1 -29.88 66.28 -18.08
CA MET A 1 -28.73 65.44 -17.70
C MET A 1 -29.24 64.18 -17.01
N ILE A 2 -29.07 63.07 -17.66
CA ILE A 2 -29.49 61.79 -17.10
C ILE A 2 -28.26 61.15 -16.49
N LEU A 3 -28.25 61.13 -15.16
CA LEU A 3 -27.24 60.36 -14.44
C LEU A 3 -27.71 58.92 -14.39
N ALA A 4 -27.08 58.04 -15.16
CA ALA A 4 -27.30 56.62 -15.05
C ALA A 4 -26.68 56.10 -13.77
N PRO A 5 -27.41 55.40 -12.90
CA PRO A 5 -26.79 54.76 -11.77
C PRO A 5 -25.95 53.57 -12.25
N LEU A 6 -24.66 53.64 -11.95
CA LEU A 6 -23.81 52.53 -12.11
C LEU A 6 -24.22 51.47 -11.06
N ALA A 7 -24.98 50.49 -11.51
CA ALA A 7 -25.26 49.33 -10.72
C ALA A 7 -23.96 48.52 -10.64
N ALA A 8 -23.25 48.65 -9.53
CA ALA A 8 -22.16 47.74 -9.20
C ALA A 8 -22.78 46.39 -8.91
N ALA A 9 -22.73 45.51 -9.88
CA ALA A 9 -23.04 44.11 -9.67
C ALA A 9 -21.92 43.51 -8.78
N ALA A 10 -22.18 43.43 -7.50
CA ALA A 10 -21.33 42.68 -6.60
C ALA A 10 -21.50 41.21 -6.98
N LEU A 11 -20.54 40.66 -7.69
CA LEU A 11 -20.44 39.23 -7.90
C LEU A 11 -20.07 38.61 -6.56
N LEU A 12 -21.06 38.13 -5.85
CA LEU A 12 -20.83 37.27 -4.69
C LEU A 12 -20.32 35.95 -5.21
N VAL A 13 -19.00 35.81 -5.23
CA VAL A 13 -18.36 34.52 -5.45
C VAL A 13 -18.62 33.70 -4.18
N SER A 14 -19.66 32.88 -4.21
CA SER A 14 -19.88 31.90 -3.16
C SER A 14 -18.82 30.83 -3.32
N VAL A 15 -17.76 30.92 -2.53
CA VAL A 15 -16.82 29.82 -2.37
C VAL A 15 -17.54 28.74 -1.61
N ALA A 16 -18.01 27.73 -2.31
CA ALA A 16 -18.56 26.56 -1.68
C ALA A 16 -17.41 25.82 -1.01
N ILE A 17 -17.30 25.96 0.31
CA ILE A 17 -16.35 25.18 1.10
C ILE A 17 -16.94 23.76 1.15
N ALA A 18 -16.25 22.81 0.46
CA ALA A 18 -16.63 21.41 0.55
C ALA A 18 -16.53 20.98 2.04
N PRO A 19 -17.55 20.28 2.59
CA PRO A 19 -17.56 19.93 4.02
C PRO A 19 -16.40 19.03 4.46
N ASN A 20 -15.61 18.50 3.54
CA ASN A 20 -14.45 17.66 3.80
C ASN A 20 -13.12 18.32 3.41
N ALA A 21 -13.09 19.63 3.17
CA ALA A 21 -11.84 20.32 2.89
C ALA A 21 -10.98 20.39 4.15
N PRO A 22 -9.68 19.99 4.11
CA PRO A 22 -8.80 20.12 5.27
C PRO A 22 -8.64 21.60 5.64
N ASN A 23 -8.56 21.89 6.93
CA ASN A 23 -8.33 23.24 7.41
C ASN A 23 -6.96 23.76 6.93
N PRO A 24 -6.83 25.06 6.62
CA PRO A 24 -5.54 25.64 6.28
C PRO A 24 -4.55 25.40 7.43
N GLY A 25 -3.46 24.68 7.14
CA GLY A 25 -2.43 24.37 8.15
C GLY A 25 -2.43 22.92 8.64
N GLU A 26 -3.45 22.14 8.33
CA GLU A 26 -3.43 20.69 8.59
C GLU A 26 -2.95 19.95 7.36
N SER A 27 -2.04 18.96 7.56
CA SER A 27 -1.65 18.04 6.51
C SER A 27 -2.86 17.22 6.08
N PRO A 28 -3.11 17.04 4.76
CA PRO A 28 -4.23 16.24 4.31
C PRO A 28 -4.12 14.81 4.85
N THR A 29 -5.12 14.39 5.62
CA THR A 29 -5.23 13.01 6.10
C THR A 29 -5.81 12.14 5.00
N LEU A 30 -5.11 11.05 4.68
CA LEU A 30 -5.60 10.06 3.73
C LEU A 30 -6.75 9.26 4.34
N SER A 31 -7.76 8.97 3.53
CA SER A 31 -8.81 8.04 3.93
C SER A 31 -8.25 6.61 4.07
N MET A 32 -8.98 5.75 4.75
CA MET A 32 -8.63 4.32 4.85
C MET A 32 -8.47 3.69 3.46
N HIS A 33 -9.37 4.02 2.53
CA HIS A 33 -9.31 3.52 1.16
C HIS A 33 -8.04 4.01 0.43
N GLN A 34 -7.68 5.27 0.59
CA GLN A 34 -6.45 5.83 0.01
C GLN A 34 -5.19 5.20 0.59
N LYS A 35 -5.16 4.97 1.91
CA LYS A 35 -4.05 4.29 2.58
C LYS A 35 -3.88 2.86 2.06
N SER A 36 -4.98 2.12 1.96
CA SER A 36 -4.98 0.76 1.43
C SER A 36 -4.49 0.72 -0.02
N ALA A 37 -4.95 1.65 -0.86
CA ALA A 37 -4.51 1.76 -2.25
C ALA A 37 -3.02 2.08 -2.35
N ALA A 38 -2.50 2.96 -1.47
CA ALA A 38 -1.09 3.32 -1.43
C ALA A 38 -0.19 2.14 -1.03
N MET A 39 -0.71 1.21 -0.23
CA MET A 39 0.01 0.00 0.19
C MET A 39 0.11 -1.06 -0.90
N GLN A 40 -0.81 -1.10 -1.87
CA GLN A 40 -0.87 -2.15 -2.88
C GLN A 40 0.43 -2.34 -3.68
N PRO A 41 1.07 -1.29 -4.23
CA PRO A 41 2.32 -1.49 -4.97
C PRO A 41 3.46 -2.00 -4.08
N LEU A 42 3.51 -1.60 -2.83
CA LEU A 42 4.55 -2.04 -1.89
C LEU A 42 4.35 -3.50 -1.48
N MET A 43 3.11 -3.92 -1.24
CA MET A 43 2.77 -5.31 -0.97
C MET A 43 3.08 -6.19 -2.20
N ARG A 44 2.75 -5.72 -3.39
CA ARG A 44 3.04 -6.42 -4.64
C ARG A 44 4.55 -6.60 -4.84
N SER A 45 5.33 -5.54 -4.63
CA SER A 45 6.79 -5.57 -4.77
C SER A 45 7.43 -6.58 -3.82
N ALA A 46 7.03 -6.58 -2.55
CA ALA A 46 7.52 -7.54 -1.56
C ALA A 46 7.11 -8.97 -1.92
N THR A 47 5.86 -9.18 -2.29
CA THR A 47 5.32 -10.50 -2.63
C THR A 47 5.98 -11.08 -3.88
N GLU A 48 6.18 -10.27 -4.92
CA GLU A 48 6.87 -10.72 -6.14
C GLU A 48 8.33 -11.09 -5.87
N CYS A 49 9.03 -10.30 -5.05
CA CYS A 49 10.40 -10.62 -4.64
C CYS A 49 10.46 -11.99 -3.94
N ILE A 50 9.60 -12.20 -2.96
CA ILE A 50 9.52 -13.45 -2.19
C ILE A 50 9.17 -14.61 -3.11
N ALA A 51 8.18 -14.45 -3.99
CA ALA A 51 7.76 -15.49 -4.92
C ALA A 51 8.88 -15.90 -5.89
N ARG A 52 9.63 -14.93 -6.41
CA ARG A 52 10.78 -15.21 -7.27
C ARG A 52 11.88 -15.95 -6.53
N ALA A 53 12.19 -15.54 -5.30
CA ALA A 53 13.20 -16.19 -4.48
C ALA A 53 12.80 -17.62 -4.12
N VAL A 54 11.53 -17.85 -3.77
CA VAL A 54 10.99 -19.18 -3.48
C VAL A 54 11.05 -20.07 -4.71
N SER A 55 10.60 -19.60 -5.87
CA SER A 55 10.58 -20.38 -7.09
C SER A 55 11.98 -20.71 -7.63
N ALA A 56 12.97 -19.89 -7.31
CA ALA A 56 14.38 -20.13 -7.67
C ALA A 56 15.10 -21.06 -6.70
N ASP A 57 14.53 -21.36 -5.55
CA ASP A 57 15.14 -22.28 -4.58
C ASP A 57 15.13 -23.71 -5.12
N PRO A 58 16.29 -24.43 -5.08
CA PRO A 58 16.35 -25.81 -5.56
C PRO A 58 15.39 -26.78 -4.88
N ARG A 59 14.97 -26.47 -3.66
CA ARG A 59 14.02 -27.29 -2.89
C ARG A 59 12.56 -27.10 -3.36
N PHE A 60 12.29 -26.04 -4.14
CA PHE A 60 10.94 -25.74 -4.58
C PHE A 60 10.41 -26.85 -5.49
N GLY A 61 9.21 -27.35 -5.19
CA GLY A 61 8.61 -28.47 -5.90
C GLY A 61 9.06 -29.85 -5.43
N GLY A 62 10.02 -29.92 -4.51
CA GLY A 62 10.43 -31.16 -3.89
C GLY A 62 9.41 -31.64 -2.86
N SER A 63 9.32 -32.96 -2.67
CA SER A 63 8.34 -33.57 -1.77
C SER A 63 8.55 -33.25 -0.30
N ASN A 64 9.76 -32.78 0.08
CA ASN A 64 10.13 -32.48 1.48
C ASN A 64 10.21 -30.96 1.76
N ALA A 65 9.88 -30.11 0.78
CA ALA A 65 9.97 -28.67 0.96
C ALA A 65 8.65 -28.13 1.52
N ASP A 66 8.73 -27.52 2.69
CA ASP A 66 7.63 -26.74 3.24
C ASP A 66 7.68 -25.33 2.63
N LEU A 67 6.58 -24.90 2.02
CA LEU A 67 6.48 -23.58 1.41
C LEU A 67 6.73 -22.47 2.44
N GLY A 68 6.25 -22.64 3.68
CA GLY A 68 6.50 -21.70 4.75
C GLY A 68 7.99 -21.51 5.03
N ASP A 69 8.75 -22.61 5.06
CA ASP A 69 10.20 -22.55 5.27
C ASP A 69 10.91 -21.83 4.13
N LEU A 70 10.49 -22.08 2.89
CA LEU A 70 11.06 -21.41 1.72
C LEU A 70 10.79 -19.91 1.75
N ILE A 71 9.59 -19.51 2.18
CA ILE A 71 9.22 -18.11 2.36
C ILE A 71 10.13 -17.44 3.40
N VAL A 72 10.30 -18.07 4.56
CA VAL A 72 11.18 -17.54 5.63
C VAL A 72 12.62 -17.41 5.12
N ASP A 73 13.12 -18.43 4.45
CA ASP A 73 14.49 -18.42 3.90
C ASP A 73 14.70 -17.38 2.79
N SER A 74 13.63 -16.93 2.14
CA SER A 74 13.70 -15.88 1.12
C SER A 74 13.79 -14.46 1.69
N MET A 75 13.43 -14.28 2.96
CA MET A 75 13.32 -12.94 3.58
C MET A 75 14.60 -12.11 3.49
N PRO A 76 15.81 -12.64 3.71
CA PRO A 76 17.03 -11.84 3.59
C PRO A 76 17.23 -11.24 2.20
N ARG A 77 16.81 -11.93 1.14
CA ARG A 77 16.91 -11.45 -0.24
C ARG A 77 15.92 -10.33 -0.55
N CYS A 78 14.82 -10.30 0.18
CA CYS A 78 13.72 -9.35 -0.03
C CYS A 78 13.62 -8.32 1.11
N ALA A 79 14.66 -8.19 1.92
CA ALA A 79 14.65 -7.32 3.09
C ALA A 79 14.33 -5.86 2.75
N VAL A 80 14.81 -5.34 1.63
CA VAL A 80 14.56 -3.96 1.21
C VAL A 80 13.06 -3.74 0.94
N GLN A 81 12.46 -4.61 0.14
CA GLN A 81 11.04 -4.50 -0.22
C GLN A 81 10.13 -4.70 1.01
N VAL A 82 10.46 -5.66 1.85
CA VAL A 82 9.72 -5.92 3.09
C VAL A 82 9.81 -4.72 4.03
N ARG A 83 11.02 -4.16 4.21
CA ARG A 83 11.20 -2.98 5.05
C ARG A 83 10.42 -1.77 4.53
N MET A 84 10.46 -1.52 3.23
CA MET A 84 9.70 -0.42 2.63
C MET A 84 8.19 -0.57 2.88
N MET A 85 7.67 -1.78 2.78
CA MET A 85 6.27 -2.08 3.08
C MET A 85 5.93 -1.81 4.55
N ILE A 86 6.76 -2.30 5.47
CA ILE A 86 6.57 -2.11 6.92
C ILE A 86 6.63 -0.62 7.30
N GLU A 87 7.62 0.10 6.79
CA GLU A 87 7.79 1.53 7.07
C GLU A 87 6.64 2.36 6.53
N ALA A 88 6.15 2.05 5.34
CA ALA A 88 4.99 2.73 4.76
C ALA A 88 3.73 2.44 5.57
N TYR A 89 3.55 1.21 6.01
CA TYR A 89 2.41 0.85 6.85
C TYR A 89 2.42 1.64 8.16
N ASP A 90 3.60 1.76 8.79
CA ASP A 90 3.77 2.60 9.99
C ASP A 90 3.36 4.05 9.73
N ARG A 91 3.78 4.62 8.59
CA ARG A 91 3.45 6.00 8.26
C ARG A 91 1.95 6.23 8.08
N TYR A 92 1.25 5.25 7.50
CA TYR A 92 -0.19 5.38 7.24
C TYR A 92 -1.06 5.00 8.42
N PHE A 93 -0.64 4.04 9.24
CA PHE A 93 -1.50 3.44 10.27
C PHE A 93 -0.96 3.59 11.69
N GLY A 94 0.29 4.00 11.86
CA GLY A 94 0.91 4.24 13.17
C GLY A 94 2.15 3.39 13.41
N ASP A 95 3.03 3.90 14.29
CA ASP A 95 4.28 3.25 14.62
C ASP A 95 4.04 1.85 15.22
N GLY A 96 4.78 0.87 14.71
CA GLY A 96 4.65 -0.54 15.13
C GLY A 96 3.55 -1.32 14.44
N GLU A 97 2.62 -0.64 13.76
CA GLU A 97 1.53 -1.31 13.06
C GLU A 97 2.02 -2.11 11.85
N GLY A 98 3.11 -1.65 11.21
CA GLY A 98 3.71 -2.35 10.07
C GLY A 98 4.27 -3.70 10.44
N GLU A 99 4.94 -3.80 11.57
CA GLU A 99 5.45 -5.09 12.07
C GLU A 99 4.31 -6.04 12.42
N ALA A 100 3.28 -5.54 13.10
CA ALA A 100 2.10 -6.34 13.44
C ALA A 100 1.39 -6.85 12.19
N PHE A 101 1.25 -6.00 11.16
CA PHE A 101 0.69 -6.39 9.86
C PHE A 101 1.56 -7.46 9.19
N PHE A 102 2.87 -7.27 9.16
CA PHE A 102 3.80 -8.21 8.53
C PHE A 102 3.78 -9.57 9.21
N MET A 103 3.89 -9.60 10.54
CA MET A 103 3.98 -10.83 11.32
C MET A 103 2.67 -11.60 11.41
N GLY A 104 1.55 -10.96 11.16
CA GLY A 104 0.22 -11.57 11.21
C GLY A 104 -0.40 -11.71 9.81
N PRO A 105 -1.27 -10.77 9.42
CA PRO A 105 -2.06 -10.90 8.19
C PRO A 105 -1.22 -11.12 6.93
N TYR A 106 -0.07 -10.46 6.80
CA TYR A 106 0.75 -10.57 5.60
C TYR A 106 1.39 -11.95 5.47
N LEU A 107 2.00 -12.46 6.54
CA LEU A 107 2.57 -13.80 6.52
C LEU A 107 1.51 -14.87 6.30
N ASP A 108 0.31 -14.68 6.81
CA ASP A 108 -0.79 -15.62 6.62
C ASP A 108 -1.24 -15.72 5.16
N LEU A 109 -1.20 -14.62 4.42
CA LEU A 109 -1.61 -14.61 3.01
C LEU A 109 -0.50 -15.05 2.05
N LEU A 110 0.77 -15.01 2.46
CA LEU A 110 1.90 -15.26 1.58
C LEU A 110 1.89 -16.63 0.89
N PRO A 111 1.64 -17.76 1.57
CA PRO A 111 1.65 -19.06 0.90
C PRO A 111 0.69 -19.12 -0.29
N GLY A 112 -0.52 -18.61 -0.13
CA GLY A 112 -1.50 -18.53 -1.21
C GLY A 112 -1.09 -17.59 -2.33
N ALA A 113 -0.55 -16.41 -1.98
CA ALA A 113 -0.09 -15.42 -2.94
C ALA A 113 1.10 -15.91 -3.76
N VAL A 114 2.07 -16.57 -3.12
CA VAL A 114 3.23 -17.18 -3.80
C VAL A 114 2.79 -18.29 -4.74
N SER A 115 1.91 -19.17 -4.29
CA SER A 115 1.38 -20.26 -5.12
C SER A 115 0.64 -19.73 -6.35
N LYS A 116 -0.16 -18.69 -6.17
CA LYS A 116 -0.86 -18.03 -7.29
C LYS A 116 0.12 -17.40 -8.27
N TRP A 117 1.12 -16.70 -7.78
CA TRP A 117 2.14 -16.07 -8.62
C TRP A 117 2.88 -17.10 -9.48
N VAL A 118 3.27 -18.22 -8.88
CA VAL A 118 3.96 -19.31 -9.59
C VAL A 118 3.06 -19.88 -10.69
N ARG A 119 1.78 -20.14 -10.40
CA ARG A 119 0.85 -20.64 -11.42
C ARG A 119 0.67 -19.68 -12.58
N ASP A 120 0.60 -18.38 -12.28
CA ASP A 120 0.35 -17.35 -13.30
C ASP A 120 1.58 -17.08 -14.17
N THR A 121 2.79 -17.31 -13.65
CA THR A 121 4.04 -17.04 -14.38
C THR A 121 4.63 -18.24 -15.10
N VAL A 122 4.26 -19.46 -14.72
CA VAL A 122 4.79 -20.71 -15.32
C VAL A 122 4.00 -21.19 -16.54
N ARG A 123 2.96 -20.45 -16.91
CA ARG A 123 2.17 -20.78 -18.12
C ARG A 123 2.91 -20.41 -19.40
#